data_93c24d98e4446bc2307e3d7d6885c09e
#
_entry.id   93c24d98e4446bc2307e3d7d6885c09e
#
_cell.length_a   1.000
_cell.length_b   1.000
_cell.length_c   1.000
_cell.angle_alpha   90.00
_cell.angle_beta   90.00
_cell.angle_gamma   90.00
#
_symmetry.space_group_name_H-M   'P 1'
#
loop_
_entity.id
_entity.type
_entity.pdbx_description
1 polymer ?
#
loop_
_entity_poly.entity_id
_entity_poly.type
_entity_poly.pdbx_seq_one_letter_code
_entity_poly.pdbx_strand_id
1 'polypeptide(L)'
;MKGSNKKILIVEDDPNFGSILKEYLTINDYDITLAKNGIEGFEKFKKDDFDLCILDVMMPYKDGFTLAKEIREINESVPIFFLTAKNLKDDVLKGFKVGGDDYLTKPFDSEVLLAKIKAVLNRQSLPDFPTSDEFEFIFSEFSFNSKLRTLIHNGGSTIKLSPKENQLLRLLVININDLLPREVALNKIWRDDNYFTSRSMDVYIAKLRKYLVVDRKVQILNIHGEGFRLVIV
;
A
#
# COMPACT_ATOMS: atom_id res chain seq x y z
N MET A 1 -8.20 -7.57 -27.56
CA MET A 1 -7.37 -6.37 -27.28
C MET A 1 -6.40 -6.77 -26.19
N LYS A 2 -5.07 -6.86 -26.46
CA LYS A 2 -4.07 -7.02 -25.39
C LYS A 2 -4.10 -5.72 -24.58
N GLY A 3 -4.51 -5.80 -23.28
CA GLY A 3 -4.37 -4.68 -22.37
C GLY A 3 -2.90 -4.26 -22.32
N SER A 4 -2.62 -2.97 -22.17
CA SER A 4 -1.24 -2.51 -22.01
C SER A 4 -0.63 -3.19 -20.78
N ASN A 5 0.59 -3.71 -20.91
CA ASN A 5 1.31 -4.32 -19.82
C ASN A 5 1.43 -3.32 -18.66
N LYS A 6 1.31 -3.81 -17.42
CA LYS A 6 1.47 -2.98 -16.22
C LYS A 6 2.91 -2.49 -16.11
N LYS A 7 3.08 -1.18 -15.87
CA LYS A 7 4.39 -0.53 -15.77
C LYS A 7 4.92 -0.56 -14.35
N ILE A 8 6.12 -1.08 -14.16
CA ILE A 8 6.78 -1.17 -12.85
C ILE A 8 8.12 -0.43 -12.88
N LEU A 9 8.31 0.49 -11.94
CA LEU A 9 9.60 1.10 -11.68
C LEU A 9 10.37 0.27 -10.66
N ILE A 10 11.56 -0.21 -11.04
CA ILE A 10 12.52 -0.86 -10.13
C ILE A 10 13.67 0.11 -9.89
N VAL A 11 14.00 0.35 -8.63
CA VAL A 11 15.16 1.15 -8.24
C VAL A 11 16.07 0.29 -7.38
N GLU A 12 17.24 -0.04 -7.91
CA GLU A 12 18.17 -1.02 -7.35
C GLU A 12 19.60 -0.65 -7.75
N ASP A 13 20.52 -0.55 -6.80
CA ASP A 13 21.90 -0.12 -7.06
C ASP A 13 22.84 -1.27 -7.45
N ASP A 14 22.49 -2.53 -7.12
CA ASP A 14 23.20 -3.69 -7.64
C ASP A 14 22.75 -3.96 -9.08
N PRO A 15 23.63 -3.75 -10.09
CA PRO A 15 23.28 -3.90 -11.49
C PRO A 15 22.95 -5.34 -11.89
N ASN A 16 23.55 -6.35 -11.22
CA ASN A 16 23.29 -7.76 -11.50
C ASN A 16 21.91 -8.15 -10.99
N PHE A 17 21.63 -7.83 -9.73
CA PHE A 17 20.34 -8.13 -9.12
C PHE A 17 19.20 -7.37 -9.83
N GLY A 18 19.40 -6.07 -10.11
CA GLY A 18 18.42 -5.26 -10.84
C GLY A 18 18.12 -5.81 -12.24
N SER A 19 19.16 -6.28 -12.98
CA SER A 19 18.99 -6.87 -14.31
C SER A 19 18.24 -8.20 -14.27
N ILE A 20 18.56 -9.08 -13.33
CA ILE A 20 17.88 -10.38 -13.14
C ILE A 20 16.40 -10.14 -12.78
N LEU A 21 16.14 -9.23 -11.86
CA LEU A 21 14.78 -8.90 -11.45
C LEU A 21 13.96 -8.29 -12.60
N LYS A 22 14.57 -7.40 -13.38
CA LYS A 22 13.95 -6.84 -14.59
C LYS A 22 13.59 -7.93 -15.59
N GLU A 23 14.54 -8.82 -15.91
CA GLU A 23 14.32 -9.92 -16.86
C GLU A 23 13.20 -10.84 -16.39
N TYR A 24 13.24 -11.26 -15.13
CA TYR A 24 12.22 -12.10 -14.52
C TYR A 24 10.81 -11.51 -14.61
N LEU A 25 10.65 -10.23 -14.30
CA LEU A 25 9.34 -9.58 -14.36
C LEU A 25 8.91 -9.28 -15.81
N THR A 26 9.85 -9.03 -16.72
CA THR A 26 9.54 -8.84 -18.15
C THR A 26 9.00 -10.13 -18.77
N ILE A 27 9.58 -11.29 -18.44
CA ILE A 27 9.10 -12.61 -18.87
C ILE A 27 7.67 -12.87 -18.33
N ASN A 28 7.30 -12.28 -17.20
CA ASN A 28 5.96 -12.36 -16.61
C ASN A 28 5.00 -11.23 -17.06
N ASP A 29 5.22 -10.67 -18.26
CA ASP A 29 4.34 -9.71 -18.94
C ASP A 29 4.22 -8.33 -18.25
N TYR A 30 5.26 -7.87 -17.54
CA TYR A 30 5.35 -6.51 -17.01
C TYR A 30 6.26 -5.63 -17.86
N ASP A 31 5.93 -4.35 -17.96
CA ASP A 31 6.80 -3.33 -18.58
C ASP A 31 7.70 -2.71 -17.49
N ILE A 32 9.00 -2.99 -17.56
CA ILE A 32 9.94 -2.70 -16.48
C ILE A 32 10.88 -1.56 -16.83
N THR A 33 10.82 -0.51 -16.04
CA THR A 33 11.80 0.58 -16.02
C THR A 33 12.74 0.37 -14.83
N LEU A 34 14.05 0.19 -15.11
CA LEU A 34 15.10 0.03 -14.08
C LEU A 34 15.85 1.35 -13.90
N ALA A 35 16.06 1.77 -12.65
CA ALA A 35 16.91 2.87 -12.23
C ALA A 35 17.99 2.37 -11.25
N LYS A 36 19.18 2.99 -11.28
CA LYS A 36 20.38 2.52 -10.55
C LYS A 36 20.55 3.17 -9.17
N ASN A 37 19.74 4.15 -8.83
CA ASN A 37 19.75 4.85 -7.54
C ASN A 37 18.47 5.69 -7.38
N GLY A 38 18.25 6.22 -6.19
CA GLY A 38 17.04 6.97 -5.88
C GLY A 38 16.90 8.29 -6.66
N ILE A 39 18.01 8.92 -7.11
CA ILE A 39 17.95 10.15 -7.92
C ILE A 39 17.41 9.82 -9.31
N GLU A 40 18.00 8.82 -9.98
CA GLU A 40 17.54 8.35 -11.30
C GLU A 40 16.10 7.82 -11.22
N GLY A 41 15.77 7.10 -10.14
CA GLY A 41 14.41 6.60 -9.88
C GLY A 41 13.39 7.72 -9.84
N PHE A 42 13.68 8.80 -9.12
CA PHE A 42 12.80 9.96 -9.04
C PHE A 42 12.64 10.68 -10.38
N GLU A 43 13.73 10.86 -11.13
CA GLU A 43 13.67 11.49 -12.47
C GLU A 43 12.83 10.66 -13.46
N LYS A 44 12.92 9.32 -13.39
CA LYS A 44 12.07 8.43 -14.20
C LYS A 44 10.62 8.48 -13.76
N PHE A 45 10.36 8.50 -12.45
CA PHE A 45 9.02 8.58 -11.90
C PHE A 45 8.27 9.85 -12.32
N LYS A 46 8.96 10.99 -12.44
CA LYS A 46 8.37 12.25 -12.92
C LYS A 46 8.00 12.25 -14.40
N LYS A 47 8.63 11.38 -15.21
CA LYS A 47 8.46 11.35 -16.68
C LYS A 47 7.41 10.38 -17.16
N ASP A 48 7.11 9.36 -16.37
CA ASP A 48 6.20 8.27 -16.71
C ASP A 48 5.25 7.94 -15.57
N ASP A 49 4.09 7.37 -15.92
CA ASP A 49 3.16 6.81 -14.94
C ASP A 49 3.50 5.34 -14.68
N PHE A 50 3.54 4.96 -13.40
CA PHE A 50 3.81 3.60 -12.97
C PHE A 50 2.64 3.02 -12.17
N ASP A 51 2.37 1.72 -12.37
CA ASP A 51 1.36 0.97 -11.61
C ASP A 51 1.92 0.46 -10.28
N LEU A 52 3.25 0.34 -10.14
CA LEU A 52 3.96 -0.12 -8.94
C LEU A 52 5.41 0.40 -8.94
N CYS A 53 5.91 0.74 -7.76
CA CYS A 53 7.33 1.00 -7.52
C CYS A 53 7.93 -0.09 -6.62
N ILE A 54 9.09 -0.63 -6.99
CA ILE A 54 9.89 -1.57 -6.19
C ILE A 54 11.22 -0.88 -5.89
N LEU A 55 11.48 -0.57 -4.62
CA LEU A 55 12.58 0.28 -4.20
C LEU A 55 13.51 -0.47 -3.25
N ASP A 56 14.79 -0.58 -3.58
CA ASP A 56 15.78 -0.95 -2.57
C ASP A 56 15.86 0.14 -1.50
N VAL A 57 15.93 -0.28 -0.25
CA VAL A 57 16.10 0.64 0.88
C VAL A 57 17.52 1.19 0.95
N MET A 58 18.50 0.34 0.70
CA MET A 58 19.92 0.63 0.94
C MET A 58 20.64 1.03 -0.35
N MET A 59 20.44 2.25 -0.82
CA MET A 59 21.09 2.76 -2.02
C MET A 59 21.99 3.98 -1.72
N PRO A 60 23.08 4.19 -2.49
CA PRO A 60 23.90 5.37 -2.38
C PRO A 60 23.14 6.64 -2.84
N TYR A 61 23.55 7.79 -2.34
CA TYR A 61 23.07 9.15 -2.65
C TYR A 61 21.65 9.45 -2.16
N LYS A 62 20.66 8.60 -2.46
CA LYS A 62 19.27 8.74 -2.01
C LYS A 62 18.72 7.34 -1.70
N ASP A 63 18.43 7.09 -0.43
CA ASP A 63 17.84 5.85 0.03
C ASP A 63 16.38 5.67 -0.42
N GLY A 64 15.89 4.42 -0.37
CA GLY A 64 14.54 4.08 -0.83
C GLY A 64 13.43 4.76 -0.02
N PHE A 65 13.63 5.05 1.25
CA PHE A 65 12.61 5.73 2.07
C PHE A 65 12.47 7.21 1.69
N THR A 66 13.59 7.87 1.43
CA THR A 66 13.61 9.26 0.95
C THR A 66 12.94 9.34 -0.42
N LEU A 67 13.27 8.41 -1.33
CA LEU A 67 12.62 8.32 -2.64
C LEU A 67 11.11 8.09 -2.52
N ALA A 68 10.69 7.16 -1.66
CA ALA A 68 9.27 6.88 -1.45
C ALA A 68 8.51 8.09 -0.94
N LYS A 69 9.10 8.88 -0.04
CA LYS A 69 8.49 10.13 0.44
C LYS A 69 8.27 11.13 -0.70
N GLU A 70 9.26 11.35 -1.55
CA GLU A 70 9.15 12.24 -2.71
C GLU A 70 8.12 11.72 -3.73
N ILE A 71 8.06 10.39 -3.96
CA ILE A 71 7.02 9.77 -4.81
C ILE A 71 5.64 10.04 -4.23
N ARG A 72 5.45 9.94 -2.91
CA ARG A 72 4.17 10.20 -2.24
C ARG A 72 3.72 11.66 -2.35
N GLU A 73 4.63 12.60 -2.45
CA GLU A 73 4.31 14.01 -2.70
C GLU A 73 3.71 14.23 -4.10
N ILE A 74 4.07 13.38 -5.08
CA ILE A 74 3.54 13.44 -6.46
C ILE A 74 2.32 12.52 -6.64
N ASN A 75 2.40 11.29 -6.12
CA ASN A 75 1.35 10.26 -6.24
C ASN A 75 1.18 9.50 -4.93
N GLU A 76 0.14 9.87 -4.18
CA GLU A 76 -0.17 9.24 -2.89
C GLU A 76 -0.63 7.78 -3.02
N SER A 77 -1.06 7.36 -4.22
CA SER A 77 -1.79 6.11 -4.43
C SER A 77 -1.02 5.00 -5.15
N VAL A 78 0.13 5.29 -5.77
CA VAL A 78 0.93 4.25 -6.43
C VAL A 78 1.45 3.25 -5.37
N PRO A 79 1.28 1.93 -5.57
CA PRO A 79 1.85 0.96 -4.64
C PRO A 79 3.37 1.05 -4.58
N ILE A 80 3.95 0.93 -3.37
CA ILE A 80 5.39 0.90 -3.15
C ILE A 80 5.77 -0.34 -2.36
N PHE A 81 6.65 -1.17 -2.93
CA PHE A 81 7.30 -2.29 -2.27
C PHE A 81 8.74 -1.92 -1.94
N PHE A 82 9.18 -2.21 -0.72
CA PHE A 82 10.57 -2.06 -0.33
C PHE A 82 11.29 -3.40 -0.38
N LEU A 83 12.51 -3.39 -0.96
CA LEU A 83 13.47 -4.48 -0.87
C LEU A 83 14.59 -4.09 0.09
N THR A 84 15.05 -5.00 0.93
CA THR A 84 16.14 -4.71 1.86
C THR A 84 16.96 -5.93 2.22
N ALA A 85 18.25 -5.74 2.48
CA ALA A 85 19.15 -6.77 2.99
C ALA A 85 19.05 -6.96 4.52
N LYS A 86 18.33 -6.10 5.25
CA LYS A 86 18.31 -6.09 6.73
C LYS A 86 16.91 -6.21 7.32
N ASN A 87 16.80 -7.14 8.29
CA ASN A 87 15.65 -7.32 9.19
C ASN A 87 15.65 -6.33 10.37
N LEU A 88 16.04 -5.08 10.18
CA LEU A 88 15.96 -4.11 11.27
C LEU A 88 14.49 -3.68 11.42
N LYS A 89 13.90 -4.04 12.57
CA LYS A 89 12.51 -3.68 12.93
C LYS A 89 12.21 -2.19 12.72
N ASP A 90 13.19 -1.33 12.98
CA ASP A 90 13.06 0.11 12.84
C ASP A 90 12.99 0.58 11.37
N ASP A 91 13.69 -0.09 10.46
CA ASP A 91 13.67 0.26 9.01
C ASP A 91 12.34 -0.16 8.38
N VAL A 92 11.78 -1.30 8.75
CA VAL A 92 10.44 -1.71 8.32
C VAL A 92 9.39 -0.70 8.79
N LEU A 93 9.46 -0.26 10.05
CA LEU A 93 8.55 0.76 10.58
C LEU A 93 8.70 2.11 9.86
N LYS A 94 9.92 2.52 9.49
CA LYS A 94 10.17 3.70 8.67
C LYS A 94 9.51 3.56 7.30
N GLY A 95 9.69 2.42 6.62
CA GLY A 95 9.11 2.15 5.31
C GLY A 95 7.58 2.29 5.30
N PHE A 96 6.90 1.73 6.29
CA PHE A 96 5.46 1.89 6.40
C PHE A 96 5.02 3.31 6.77
N LYS A 97 5.79 4.03 7.60
CA LYS A 97 5.52 5.45 7.92
C LYS A 97 5.55 6.34 6.68
N VAL A 98 6.47 6.09 5.75
CA VAL A 98 6.55 6.85 4.49
C VAL A 98 5.57 6.36 3.42
N GLY A 99 4.75 5.33 3.72
CA GLY A 99 3.67 4.88 2.86
C GLY A 99 3.99 3.69 1.98
N GLY A 100 4.95 2.84 2.38
CA GLY A 100 5.17 1.54 1.74
C GLY A 100 3.99 0.59 1.90
N ASP A 101 3.64 -0.13 0.87
CA ASP A 101 2.53 -1.09 0.84
C ASP A 101 2.97 -2.50 1.21
N ASP A 102 4.23 -2.85 0.94
CA ASP A 102 4.81 -4.14 1.29
C ASP A 102 6.33 -4.03 1.50
N TYR A 103 6.91 -5.08 2.10
CA TYR A 103 8.31 -5.11 2.47
C TYR A 103 8.86 -6.54 2.31
N LEU A 104 9.93 -6.70 1.52
CA LEU A 104 10.58 -7.98 1.29
C LEU A 104 12.05 -7.92 1.70
N THR A 105 12.48 -8.93 2.46
CA THR A 105 13.87 -9.06 2.90
C THR A 105 14.66 -9.91 1.92
N LYS A 106 15.77 -9.39 1.44
CA LYS A 106 16.74 -10.15 0.61
C LYS A 106 17.52 -11.15 1.50
N PRO A 107 17.72 -12.42 1.08
CA PRO A 107 17.20 -13.02 -0.13
C PRO A 107 15.70 -13.38 0.00
N PHE A 108 14.93 -13.21 -1.08
CA PHE A 108 13.52 -13.59 -1.15
C PHE A 108 13.28 -14.50 -2.36
N ASP A 109 12.19 -15.24 -2.31
CA ASP A 109 11.71 -16.04 -3.41
C ASP A 109 11.06 -15.15 -4.49
N SER A 110 11.50 -15.29 -5.74
CA SER A 110 10.97 -14.53 -6.87
C SER A 110 9.48 -14.82 -7.12
N GLU A 111 9.01 -16.04 -6.84
CA GLU A 111 7.60 -16.41 -6.96
C GLU A 111 6.75 -15.70 -5.91
N VAL A 112 7.28 -15.53 -4.69
CA VAL A 112 6.61 -14.77 -3.63
C VAL A 112 6.48 -13.29 -4.02
N LEU A 113 7.54 -12.68 -4.57
CA LEU A 113 7.47 -11.32 -5.09
C LEU A 113 6.43 -11.21 -6.20
N LEU A 114 6.44 -12.13 -7.17
CA LEU A 114 5.49 -12.15 -8.28
C LEU A 114 4.04 -12.29 -7.78
N ALA A 115 3.79 -13.17 -6.82
CA ALA A 115 2.48 -13.33 -6.20
C ALA A 115 2.00 -12.03 -5.51
N LYS A 116 2.89 -11.34 -4.79
CA LYS A 116 2.60 -10.05 -4.16
C LYS A 116 2.31 -8.95 -5.20
N ILE A 117 3.08 -8.88 -6.29
CA ILE A 117 2.86 -7.95 -7.42
C ILE A 117 1.48 -8.21 -8.03
N LYS A 118 1.18 -9.46 -8.39
CA LYS A 118 -0.14 -9.84 -8.93
C LYS A 118 -1.27 -9.46 -7.98
N ALA A 119 -1.12 -9.72 -6.69
CA ALA A 119 -2.13 -9.38 -5.68
C ALA A 119 -2.37 -7.86 -5.59
N VAL A 120 -1.35 -7.03 -5.77
CA VAL A 120 -1.47 -5.56 -5.72
C VAL A 120 -2.02 -4.99 -7.03
N LEU A 121 -1.58 -5.48 -8.18
CA LEU A 121 -1.97 -4.95 -9.48
C LEU A 121 -3.32 -5.49 -9.99
N ASN A 122 -3.68 -6.73 -9.65
CA ASN A 122 -4.96 -7.35 -10.05
C ASN A 122 -6.14 -6.94 -9.15
N ARG A 123 -5.99 -5.94 -8.30
CA ARG A 123 -7.03 -5.47 -7.37
C ARG A 123 -8.30 -4.88 -8.01
N GLN A 124 -8.45 -4.98 -9.32
CA GLN A 124 -9.74 -4.74 -10.00
C GLN A 124 -10.70 -5.95 -9.90
N SER A 125 -10.22 -7.09 -9.39
CA SER A 125 -11.00 -8.32 -9.21
C SER A 125 -10.58 -9.03 -7.93
N LEU A 126 -11.01 -8.53 -6.76
CA LEU A 126 -11.03 -9.33 -5.53
C LEU A 126 -12.40 -10.00 -5.43
N PRO A 127 -12.49 -11.32 -5.61
CA PRO A 127 -13.56 -12.12 -5.02
C PRO A 127 -13.14 -12.42 -3.57
N ASP A 128 -13.98 -12.16 -2.61
CA ASP A 128 -13.97 -12.54 -1.18
C ASP A 128 -13.96 -11.39 -0.16
N PHE A 129 -14.46 -10.22 -0.53
CA PHE A 129 -15.15 -9.43 0.49
C PHE A 129 -16.59 -9.91 0.57
N PRO A 130 -17.26 -9.85 1.75
CA PRO A 130 -18.68 -10.14 1.81
C PRO A 130 -19.33 -9.39 0.65
N THR A 131 -20.09 -10.11 -0.15
CA THR A 131 -20.74 -9.69 -1.38
C THR A 131 -21.87 -8.70 -1.12
N SER A 132 -21.53 -7.53 -0.61
CA SER A 132 -22.26 -6.36 -0.98
C SER A 132 -21.58 -5.82 -2.24
N ASP A 133 -22.27 -5.78 -3.35
CA ASP A 133 -21.86 -5.07 -4.56
C ASP A 133 -21.75 -3.54 -4.30
N GLU A 134 -21.72 -3.15 -3.05
CA GLU A 134 -21.58 -1.80 -2.56
C GLU A 134 -20.10 -1.37 -2.60
N PHE A 135 -19.85 -0.43 -3.46
CA PHE A 135 -18.56 0.27 -3.54
C PHE A 135 -18.62 1.67 -2.93
N GLU A 136 -19.84 2.17 -2.70
CA GLU A 136 -20.12 3.49 -2.16
C GLU A 136 -20.71 3.36 -0.76
N PHE A 137 -20.09 4.04 0.19
CA PHE A 137 -20.49 4.02 1.58
C PHE A 137 -20.68 5.46 2.07
N ILE A 138 -21.78 5.70 2.74
CA ILE A 138 -22.04 6.96 3.44
C ILE A 138 -22.08 6.64 4.93
N PHE A 139 -21.22 7.30 5.69
CA PHE A 139 -21.19 7.17 7.14
C PHE A 139 -20.90 8.52 7.78
N SER A 140 -21.77 8.95 8.69
CA SER A 140 -21.80 10.32 9.22
C SER A 140 -21.78 11.35 8.09
N GLU A 141 -20.75 12.21 8.03
CA GLU A 141 -20.59 13.23 6.99
C GLU A 141 -19.61 12.82 5.89
N PHE A 142 -19.18 11.54 5.86
CA PHE A 142 -18.27 11.00 4.85
C PHE A 142 -19.00 10.26 3.73
N SER A 143 -18.51 10.50 2.51
CA SER A 143 -18.78 9.66 1.33
C SER A 143 -17.47 8.95 0.94
N PHE A 144 -17.50 7.62 0.95
CA PHE A 144 -16.36 6.77 0.65
C PHE A 144 -16.68 5.88 -0.55
N ASN A 145 -15.90 6.02 -1.63
CA ASN A 145 -15.97 5.13 -2.78
C ASN A 145 -14.74 4.22 -2.81
N SER A 146 -14.95 2.94 -2.47
CA SER A 146 -13.86 1.95 -2.37
C SER A 146 -13.30 1.52 -3.73
N LYS A 147 -14.07 1.64 -4.82
CA LYS A 147 -13.61 1.35 -6.19
C LYS A 147 -12.70 2.45 -6.71
N LEU A 148 -13.07 3.70 -6.48
CA LEU A 148 -12.28 4.87 -6.86
C LEU A 148 -11.20 5.21 -5.84
N ARG A 149 -11.23 4.58 -4.66
CA ARG A 149 -10.34 4.85 -3.52
C ARG A 149 -10.39 6.32 -3.07
N THR A 150 -11.58 6.88 -2.97
CA THR A 150 -11.80 8.28 -2.60
C THR A 150 -12.60 8.39 -1.33
N LEU A 151 -12.19 9.31 -0.46
CA LEU A 151 -12.91 9.71 0.75
C LEU A 151 -13.16 11.21 0.69
N ILE A 152 -14.42 11.61 0.90
CA ILE A 152 -14.86 13.00 0.86
C ILE A 152 -15.62 13.27 2.15
N HIS A 153 -15.31 14.38 2.83
CA HIS A 153 -16.04 14.86 3.98
C HIS A 153 -16.92 16.05 3.58
N ASN A 154 -18.25 15.93 3.78
CA ASN A 154 -19.23 16.99 3.59
C ASN A 154 -19.10 17.77 2.26
N GLY A 155 -18.86 17.06 1.15
CA GLY A 155 -18.67 17.68 -0.17
C GLY A 155 -17.39 18.50 -0.34
N GLY A 156 -16.44 18.40 0.60
CA GLY A 156 -15.16 19.10 0.57
C GLY A 156 -14.14 18.46 -0.39
N SER A 157 -12.85 18.66 -0.11
CA SER A 157 -11.78 18.12 -0.92
C SER A 157 -11.74 16.58 -0.91
N THR A 158 -11.44 15.99 -2.07
CA THR A 158 -11.30 14.54 -2.20
C THR A 158 -9.95 14.08 -1.69
N ILE A 159 -9.96 13.16 -0.72
CA ILE A 159 -8.77 12.46 -0.26
C ILE A 159 -8.63 11.18 -1.09
N LYS A 160 -7.47 10.99 -1.72
CA LYS A 160 -7.13 9.77 -2.45
C LYS A 160 -6.44 8.80 -1.51
N LEU A 161 -7.04 7.62 -1.31
CA LEU A 161 -6.52 6.59 -0.42
C LEU A 161 -5.52 5.69 -1.14
N SER A 162 -4.43 5.32 -0.45
CA SER A 162 -3.56 4.24 -0.90
C SER A 162 -4.32 2.90 -0.89
N PRO A 163 -3.82 1.86 -1.60
CA PRO A 163 -4.50 0.57 -1.64
C PRO A 163 -4.79 -0.04 -0.26
N LYS A 164 -3.84 0.04 0.68
CA LYS A 164 -4.01 -0.51 2.03
C LYS A 164 -4.96 0.31 2.91
N GLU A 165 -4.88 1.65 2.83
CA GLU A 165 -5.84 2.55 3.50
C GLU A 165 -7.26 2.27 3.05
N ASN A 166 -7.46 2.14 1.73
CA ASN A 166 -8.76 1.84 1.15
C ASN A 166 -9.33 0.51 1.64
N GLN A 167 -8.52 -0.56 1.63
CA GLN A 167 -8.95 -1.88 2.10
C GLN A 167 -9.29 -1.87 3.58
N LEU A 168 -8.46 -1.23 4.40
CA LEU A 168 -8.67 -1.15 5.84
C LEU A 168 -9.90 -0.31 6.17
N LEU A 169 -10.06 0.86 5.52
CA LEU A 169 -11.27 1.67 5.70
C LEU A 169 -12.53 0.91 5.30
N ARG A 170 -12.49 0.18 4.16
CA ARG A 170 -13.64 -0.63 3.71
C ARG A 170 -14.01 -1.70 4.74
N LEU A 171 -13.02 -2.41 5.32
CA LEU A 171 -13.31 -3.38 6.37
C LEU A 171 -13.93 -2.73 7.62
N LEU A 172 -13.43 -1.56 8.02
CA LEU A 172 -13.97 -0.83 9.16
C LEU A 172 -15.40 -0.35 8.91
N VAL A 173 -15.67 0.17 7.71
CA VAL A 173 -17.00 0.71 7.35
C VAL A 173 -18.06 -0.39 7.22
N ILE A 174 -17.69 -1.55 6.66
CA ILE A 174 -18.63 -2.71 6.60
C ILE A 174 -18.95 -3.24 8.01
N ASN A 175 -18.06 -3.05 8.98
CA ASN A 175 -18.22 -3.47 10.37
C ASN A 175 -18.42 -2.25 11.30
N ILE A 176 -19.15 -1.21 10.86
CA ILE A 176 -19.45 -0.05 11.72
C ILE A 176 -20.10 -0.51 13.00
N ASN A 177 -19.60 -0.01 14.13
CA ASN A 177 -20.01 -0.35 15.51
C ASN A 177 -19.67 -1.79 15.95
N ASP A 178 -19.16 -2.62 15.07
CA ASP A 178 -18.73 -3.97 15.39
C ASP A 178 -17.19 -4.09 15.49
N LEU A 179 -16.72 -5.14 16.14
CA LEU A 179 -15.30 -5.45 16.24
C LEU A 179 -14.77 -5.95 14.91
N LEU A 180 -13.74 -5.29 14.38
CA LEU A 180 -12.87 -5.84 13.32
C LEU A 180 -11.67 -6.51 13.99
N PRO A 181 -11.63 -7.85 14.10
CA PRO A 181 -10.50 -8.55 14.69
C PRO A 181 -9.21 -8.28 13.91
N ARG A 182 -8.10 -8.08 14.64
CA ARG A 182 -6.79 -7.77 14.04
C ARG A 182 -6.36 -8.84 13.05
N GLU A 183 -6.46 -10.11 13.43
CA GLU A 183 -6.10 -11.26 12.57
C GLU A 183 -6.92 -11.30 11.28
N VAL A 184 -8.22 -11.02 11.35
CA VAL A 184 -9.09 -10.98 10.17
C VAL A 184 -8.63 -9.89 9.21
N ALA A 185 -8.33 -8.70 9.70
CA ALA A 185 -7.86 -7.59 8.87
C ALA A 185 -6.47 -7.90 8.28
N LEU A 186 -5.54 -8.47 9.07
CA LEU A 186 -4.21 -8.84 8.62
C LEU A 186 -4.29 -9.90 7.51
N ASN A 187 -5.01 -10.98 7.73
CA ASN A 187 -5.17 -12.05 6.74
C ASN A 187 -5.83 -11.57 5.46
N LYS A 188 -6.88 -10.73 5.56
CA LYS A 188 -7.58 -10.21 4.38
C LYS A 188 -6.77 -9.20 3.58
N ILE A 189 -5.98 -8.34 4.23
CA ILE A 189 -5.28 -7.22 3.58
C ILE A 189 -3.83 -7.56 3.24
N TRP A 190 -3.12 -8.25 4.14
CA TRP A 190 -1.70 -8.58 3.97
C TRP A 190 -1.45 -10.03 3.62
N ARG A 191 -2.43 -10.92 3.82
CA ARG A 191 -2.31 -12.38 3.66
C ARG A 191 -1.23 -13.00 4.55
N ASP A 192 -0.90 -12.34 5.62
CA ASP A 192 0.15 -12.71 6.55
C ASP A 192 -0.09 -11.96 7.87
N ASP A 193 0.02 -12.63 8.99
CA ASP A 193 -0.21 -12.10 10.34
C ASP A 193 1.09 -11.95 11.14
N ASN A 194 2.23 -11.87 10.45
CA ASN A 194 3.51 -11.72 11.12
C ASN A 194 3.64 -10.36 11.86
N TYR A 195 4.68 -10.25 12.68
CA TYR A 195 4.95 -9.05 13.46
C TYR A 195 5.01 -7.77 12.62
N PHE A 196 5.57 -7.82 11.40
CA PHE A 196 5.75 -6.66 10.54
C PHE A 196 4.42 -6.17 9.96
N THR A 197 3.57 -7.08 9.51
CA THR A 197 2.24 -6.74 9.00
C THR A 197 1.35 -6.16 10.08
N SER A 198 1.46 -6.68 11.31
CA SER A 198 0.75 -6.14 12.47
C SER A 198 1.13 -4.68 12.75
N ARG A 199 2.43 -4.34 12.72
CA ARG A 199 2.91 -2.96 12.90
C ARG A 199 2.54 -2.05 11.73
N SER A 200 2.54 -2.58 10.51
CA SER A 200 2.04 -1.89 9.33
C SER A 200 0.59 -1.45 9.52
N MET A 201 -0.28 -2.34 9.98
CA MET A 201 -1.69 -2.03 10.23
C MET A 201 -1.87 -0.85 11.20
N ASP A 202 -1.07 -0.76 12.27
CA ASP A 202 -1.14 0.34 13.24
C ASP A 202 -0.82 1.70 12.58
N VAL A 203 0.12 1.72 11.63
CA VAL A 203 0.44 2.93 10.84
C VAL A 203 -0.75 3.36 9.99
N TYR A 204 -1.42 2.42 9.31
CA TYR A 204 -2.59 2.75 8.49
C TYR A 204 -3.80 3.18 9.34
N ILE A 205 -4.01 2.58 10.50
CA ILE A 205 -5.00 3.05 11.47
C ILE A 205 -4.72 4.50 11.88
N ALA A 206 -3.45 4.84 12.16
CA ALA A 206 -3.08 6.21 12.51
C ALA A 206 -3.34 7.22 11.38
N LYS A 207 -3.09 6.81 10.11
CA LYS A 207 -3.39 7.64 8.94
C LYS A 207 -4.90 7.83 8.76
N LEU A 208 -5.68 6.76 8.84
CA LEU A 208 -7.13 6.85 8.73
C LEU A 208 -7.72 7.75 9.82
N ARG A 209 -7.23 7.66 11.06
CA ARG A 209 -7.64 8.57 12.14
C ARG A 209 -7.41 10.04 11.80
N LYS A 210 -6.29 10.38 11.10
CA LYS A 210 -6.02 11.75 10.66
C LYS A 210 -7.02 12.23 9.62
N TYR A 211 -7.46 11.35 8.71
CA TYR A 211 -8.48 11.73 7.73
C TYR A 211 -9.86 11.90 8.35
N LEU A 212 -10.18 11.07 9.35
CA LEU A 212 -11.51 11.05 9.98
C LEU A 212 -11.69 12.09 11.11
N VAL A 213 -10.59 12.68 11.62
CA VAL A 213 -10.62 13.61 12.78
C VAL A 213 -11.45 14.87 12.55
N VAL A 214 -11.70 15.22 11.29
CA VAL A 214 -12.52 16.39 10.91
C VAL A 214 -13.98 16.24 11.33
N ASP A 215 -14.48 15.02 11.45
CA ASP A 215 -15.78 14.70 12.03
C ASP A 215 -15.60 14.03 13.40
N ARG A 216 -15.92 14.78 14.46
CA ARG A 216 -15.78 14.29 15.84
C ARG A 216 -16.70 13.14 16.19
N LYS A 217 -17.73 12.88 15.41
CA LYS A 217 -18.66 11.76 15.60
C LYS A 217 -18.05 10.43 15.17
N VAL A 218 -17.05 10.45 14.29
CA VAL A 218 -16.44 9.25 13.73
C VAL A 218 -15.12 8.97 14.43
N GLN A 219 -15.00 7.81 15.05
CA GLN A 219 -13.78 7.42 15.78
C GLN A 219 -13.38 5.97 15.49
N ILE A 220 -12.09 5.72 15.36
CA ILE A 220 -11.55 4.36 15.34
C ILE A 220 -10.99 4.05 16.73
N LEU A 221 -11.69 3.21 17.46
CA LEU A 221 -11.29 2.74 18.79
C LEU A 221 -10.35 1.54 18.68
N ASN A 222 -9.42 1.45 19.62
CA ASN A 222 -8.58 0.26 19.80
C ASN A 222 -9.20 -0.60 20.88
N ILE A 223 -9.56 -1.83 20.56
CA ILE A 223 -10.05 -2.83 21.50
C ILE A 223 -8.84 -3.70 21.85
N HIS A 224 -8.35 -3.52 23.08
CA HIS A 224 -7.07 -4.09 23.52
C HIS A 224 -7.05 -5.61 23.35
N GLY A 225 -5.99 -6.12 22.68
CA GLY A 225 -5.81 -7.55 22.42
C GLY A 225 -6.70 -8.12 21.32
N GLU A 226 -7.75 -7.43 20.87
CA GLU A 226 -8.75 -7.99 19.94
C GLU A 226 -8.71 -7.35 18.56
N GLY A 227 -8.67 -6.01 18.44
CA GLY A 227 -8.71 -5.36 17.14
C GLY A 227 -9.12 -3.90 17.18
N PHE A 228 -9.92 -3.50 16.19
CA PHE A 228 -10.37 -2.12 16.01
C PHE A 228 -11.87 -2.05 15.81
N ARG A 229 -12.45 -0.91 16.16
CA ARG A 229 -13.88 -0.63 15.93
C ARG A 229 -14.03 0.79 15.41
N LEU A 230 -14.69 0.95 14.26
CA LEU A 230 -15.16 2.25 13.77
C LEU A 230 -16.52 2.53 14.40
N VAL A 231 -16.63 3.61 15.14
CA VAL A 231 -17.86 4.01 15.81
C VAL A 231 -18.34 5.36 15.28
N ILE A 232 -19.68 5.52 15.23
CA ILE A 232 -20.36 6.79 14.99
C ILE A 232 -21.12 7.11 16.26
N VAL A 233 -20.78 8.25 16.90
CA VAL A 233 -21.32 8.70 18.19
C VAL A 233 -22.43 9.73 17.96
#